data_4af150bcf9c1b14d57236e48e267c2ef
#
_entry.id   4af150bcf9c1b14d57236e48e267c2ef
#
_cell.length_a   1.000
_cell.length_b   1.000
_cell.length_c   1.000
_cell.angle_alpha   90.00
_cell.angle_beta   90.00
_cell.angle_gamma   90.00
#
_symmetry.space_group_name_H-M   'P 1'
#
loop_
_entity.id
_entity.type
_entity.pdbx_description
1 polymer ?
#
loop_
_entity_poly.entity_id
_entity_poly.type
_entity_poly.pdbx_seq_one_letter_code
_entity_poly.pdbx_strand_id
1 'polypeptide(L)'
;ASDELIEPDEFPESCLEESMDCAMIGPDSHRSGGLTELRFESSLDTVMAETGAWIDSEPRTNVLGEWPEHTHSVFRSLLWRFPDDFVVKGFCDQGDAVLHVYSESRLGISDLGVNKDRVLRFSTHMSSVEMATAECIEG
;
A
#
# COMPACT_ATOMS: atom_id res chain seq x y z
N ALA A 1 -17.03 -8.52 -9.44
CA ALA A 1 -17.47 -7.18 -9.26
C ALA A 1 -16.30 -6.24 -9.05
N SER A 2 -16.39 -5.08 -9.65
CA SER A 2 -15.31 -4.12 -9.61
C SER A 2 -15.07 -3.56 -8.21
N ASP A 3 -16.02 -3.75 -7.30
CA ASP A 3 -15.92 -3.20 -5.96
C ASP A 3 -15.58 -4.25 -4.92
N GLU A 4 -14.97 -5.32 -5.38
CA GLU A 4 -14.59 -6.39 -4.48
C GLU A 4 -13.55 -5.91 -3.48
N LEU A 5 -13.87 -6.11 -2.19
CA LEU A 5 -13.01 -5.70 -1.10
C LEU A 5 -11.90 -6.72 -0.88
N ILE A 6 -10.68 -6.24 -0.66
CA ILE A 6 -9.55 -7.11 -0.29
C ILE A 6 -9.40 -7.03 1.22
N GLU A 7 -9.77 -8.09 1.92
CA GLU A 7 -9.72 -8.13 3.38
C GLU A 7 -8.30 -8.46 3.88
N PRO A 8 -8.03 -8.29 5.19
CA PRO A 8 -6.67 -8.49 5.70
C PRO A 8 -6.03 -9.82 5.38
N ASP A 9 -6.80 -10.91 5.38
CA ASP A 9 -6.27 -12.23 5.08
C ASP A 9 -6.20 -12.51 3.57
N GLU A 10 -6.58 -11.53 2.76
CA GLU A 10 -6.57 -11.66 1.31
C GLU A 10 -5.49 -10.81 0.65
N PHE A 11 -4.56 -10.28 1.44
CA PHE A 11 -3.46 -9.49 0.86
C PHE A 11 -2.75 -10.36 -0.18
N PRO A 12 -2.55 -9.84 -1.40
CA PRO A 12 -1.96 -10.62 -2.48
C PRO A 12 -0.57 -11.13 -2.13
N GLU A 13 -0.25 -12.34 -2.59
CA GLU A 13 1.05 -12.92 -2.33
C GLU A 13 2.10 -12.45 -3.33
N SER A 14 1.66 -12.04 -4.53
CA SER A 14 2.60 -11.62 -5.57
C SER A 14 1.89 -10.88 -6.68
N CYS A 15 2.68 -10.15 -7.48
CA CYS A 15 2.27 -9.71 -8.80
C CYS A 15 2.70 -10.77 -9.80
N LEU A 16 2.01 -10.86 -10.93
CA LEU A 16 2.51 -11.71 -12.03
C LEU A 16 3.83 -11.13 -12.50
N GLU A 17 4.81 -12.00 -12.77
CA GLU A 17 6.17 -11.57 -13.08
C GLU A 17 6.23 -10.62 -14.27
N GLU A 18 5.43 -10.89 -15.29
CA GLU A 18 5.41 -10.06 -16.49
C GLU A 18 4.44 -8.89 -16.41
N SER A 19 3.77 -8.70 -15.27
CA SER A 19 2.78 -7.65 -15.14
C SER A 19 3.41 -6.28 -15.16
N MET A 20 2.85 -5.37 -15.93
CA MET A 20 3.30 -4.00 -16.00
C MET A 20 2.35 -3.02 -15.32
N ASP A 21 1.24 -3.53 -14.79
CA ASP A 21 0.24 -2.71 -14.10
C ASP A 21 0.11 -3.08 -12.62
N CYS A 22 1.10 -3.77 -12.07
CA CYS A 22 1.13 -4.22 -10.68
C CYS A 22 2.47 -3.87 -10.05
N ALA A 23 2.44 -3.39 -8.84
CA ALA A 23 3.66 -3.12 -8.06
C ALA A 23 3.45 -3.61 -6.64
N MET A 24 4.49 -4.18 -6.05
CA MET A 24 4.39 -4.71 -4.69
C MET A 24 5.71 -4.51 -3.94
N ILE A 25 5.59 -4.03 -2.71
CA ILE A 25 6.67 -4.05 -1.72
C ILE A 25 6.23 -5.07 -0.68
N GLY A 26 6.88 -6.22 -0.63
CA GLY A 26 6.43 -7.22 0.34
C GLY A 26 6.91 -8.60 0.01
N PRO A 27 6.04 -9.61 0.25
CA PRO A 27 6.46 -11.01 0.13
C PRO A 27 7.09 -11.34 -1.21
N ASP A 28 6.61 -10.68 -2.26
CA ASP A 28 7.19 -10.86 -3.59
C ASP A 28 7.32 -9.48 -4.21
N SER A 29 8.50 -8.89 -4.05
CA SER A 29 8.73 -7.53 -4.53
C SER A 29 8.70 -7.47 -6.06
N HIS A 30 7.96 -6.50 -6.59
CA HIS A 30 7.79 -6.34 -8.02
C HIS A 30 7.66 -4.85 -8.32
N ARG A 31 8.53 -4.31 -9.15
CA ARG A 31 8.54 -2.89 -9.52
C ARG A 31 8.55 -1.99 -8.28
N SER A 32 9.32 -2.40 -7.28
CA SER A 32 9.33 -1.76 -5.97
C SER A 32 10.52 -0.85 -5.75
N GLY A 33 11.37 -0.68 -6.76
CA GLY A 33 12.61 0.09 -6.58
C GLY A 33 13.60 -0.61 -5.69
N GLY A 34 13.50 -1.93 -5.57
CA GLY A 34 14.42 -2.72 -4.73
C GLY A 34 13.95 -2.88 -3.30
N LEU A 35 12.80 -2.32 -2.94
CA LEU A 35 12.29 -2.42 -1.57
C LEU A 35 11.57 -3.75 -1.35
N THR A 36 11.75 -4.34 -0.17
CA THR A 36 11.08 -5.59 0.21
C THR A 36 10.11 -5.38 1.36
N GLU A 37 10.22 -4.27 2.05
CA GLU A 37 9.31 -3.89 3.13
C GLU A 37 9.56 -2.43 3.48
N LEU A 38 8.61 -1.83 4.20
CA LEU A 38 8.82 -0.53 4.82
C LEU A 38 8.82 -0.77 6.32
N ARG A 39 9.87 -0.31 7.02
CA ARG A 39 10.04 -0.61 8.44
C ARG A 39 10.23 0.67 9.25
N PHE A 40 9.55 0.76 10.37
CA PHE A 40 9.52 1.96 11.19
C PHE A 40 9.63 1.62 12.68
N GLU A 41 10.40 2.42 13.41
CA GLU A 41 10.50 2.29 14.87
C GLU A 41 9.37 3.09 15.51
N SER A 42 8.14 2.68 15.23
CA SER A 42 6.93 3.36 15.67
C SER A 42 5.86 2.31 15.95
N SER A 43 4.80 2.71 16.64
CA SER A 43 3.69 1.80 16.86
C SER A 43 2.94 1.57 15.56
N LEU A 44 2.27 0.43 15.47
CA LEU A 44 1.47 0.11 14.29
C LEU A 44 0.35 1.13 14.11
N ASP A 45 -0.28 1.57 15.21
CA ASP A 45 -1.34 2.56 15.14
C ASP A 45 -0.84 3.86 14.50
N THR A 46 0.35 4.31 14.90
CA THR A 46 0.93 5.54 14.36
C THR A 46 1.19 5.40 12.86
N VAL A 47 1.79 4.27 12.46
CA VAL A 47 2.13 4.05 11.06
C VAL A 47 0.88 3.92 10.20
N MET A 48 -0.13 3.21 10.70
CA MET A 48 -1.38 3.07 9.95
C MET A 48 -2.17 4.36 9.89
N ALA A 49 -2.10 5.19 10.94
CA ALA A 49 -2.75 6.50 10.91
C ALA A 49 -2.10 7.39 9.84
N GLU A 50 -0.78 7.37 9.72
CA GLU A 50 -0.09 8.14 8.70
C GLU A 50 -0.41 7.61 7.31
N THR A 51 -0.52 6.29 7.18
CA THR A 51 -0.93 5.66 5.92
C THR A 51 -2.30 6.19 5.48
N GLY A 52 -3.26 6.19 6.40
CA GLY A 52 -4.60 6.69 6.10
C GLY A 52 -4.61 8.17 5.74
N ALA A 53 -3.79 8.96 6.44
CA ALA A 53 -3.69 10.39 6.15
C ALA A 53 -3.16 10.63 4.74
N TRP A 54 -2.16 9.86 4.32
CA TRP A 54 -1.62 9.98 2.98
C TRP A 54 -2.68 9.63 1.93
N ILE A 55 -3.39 8.53 2.14
CA ILE A 55 -4.44 8.11 1.23
C ILE A 55 -5.51 9.20 1.10
N ASP A 56 -5.92 9.77 2.25
CA ASP A 56 -6.94 10.81 2.26
C ASP A 56 -6.49 12.08 1.54
N SER A 57 -5.18 12.31 1.46
CA SER A 57 -4.65 13.50 0.79
C SER A 57 -4.53 13.31 -0.73
N GLU A 58 -4.68 12.09 -1.22
CA GLU A 58 -4.55 11.80 -2.65
C GLU A 58 -5.87 12.03 -3.38
N PRO A 59 -5.82 12.64 -4.56
CA PRO A 59 -7.05 12.92 -5.30
C PRO A 59 -7.67 11.65 -5.90
N ARG A 60 -8.97 11.69 -6.10
CA ARG A 60 -9.71 10.63 -6.79
C ARG A 60 -9.56 9.27 -6.12
N THR A 61 -9.56 9.27 -4.79
CA THR A 61 -9.33 8.09 -3.98
C THR A 61 -10.58 7.78 -3.15
N ASN A 62 -10.88 6.50 -3.02
CA ASN A 62 -12.02 6.05 -2.22
C ASN A 62 -11.57 4.87 -1.37
N VAL A 63 -11.74 4.98 -0.04
CA VAL A 63 -11.40 3.90 0.89
C VAL A 63 -12.54 2.90 0.90
N LEU A 64 -12.25 1.65 0.56
CA LEU A 64 -13.25 0.59 0.55
C LEU A 64 -13.35 -0.14 1.88
N GLY A 65 -12.23 -0.28 2.59
CA GLY A 65 -12.22 -0.93 3.89
C GLY A 65 -11.01 -0.51 4.68
N GLU A 66 -11.18 -0.45 5.99
CA GLU A 66 -10.12 -0.01 6.89
C GLU A 66 -10.17 -0.81 8.18
N TRP A 67 -9.04 -1.40 8.54
CA TRP A 67 -8.85 -2.16 9.77
C TRP A 67 -7.63 -1.58 10.49
N PRO A 68 -7.40 -1.91 11.75
CA PRO A 68 -6.22 -1.41 12.46
C PRO A 68 -4.90 -1.77 11.80
N GLU A 69 -4.84 -2.90 11.06
CA GLU A 69 -3.61 -3.38 10.46
C GLU A 69 -3.67 -3.48 8.94
N HIS A 70 -4.74 -2.96 8.33
CA HIS A 70 -4.93 -3.18 6.88
C HIS A 70 -5.86 -2.13 6.32
N THR A 71 -5.57 -1.65 5.10
CA THR A 71 -6.48 -0.73 4.42
C THR A 71 -6.49 -1.04 2.93
N HIS A 72 -7.68 -0.94 2.34
CA HIS A 72 -7.86 -1.14 0.91
C HIS A 72 -8.58 0.07 0.34
N SER A 73 -7.98 0.71 -0.65
CA SER A 73 -8.56 1.87 -1.31
C SER A 73 -8.45 1.72 -2.82
N VAL A 74 -9.22 2.51 -3.54
CA VAL A 74 -9.21 2.55 -5.00
C VAL A 74 -8.81 3.96 -5.42
N PHE A 75 -7.79 4.03 -6.27
CA PHE A 75 -7.34 5.28 -6.88
C PHE A 75 -7.78 5.27 -8.33
N ARG A 76 -8.24 6.42 -8.83
CA ARG A 76 -8.66 6.51 -10.23
C ARG A 76 -7.77 7.46 -10.99
N SER A 77 -7.42 7.08 -12.22
CA SER A 77 -6.55 7.90 -13.05
C SER A 77 -7.24 9.21 -13.43
N LEU A 78 -6.45 10.21 -13.78
CA LEU A 78 -6.95 11.54 -14.05
C LEU A 78 -7.87 11.59 -15.27
N LEU A 79 -7.43 11.03 -16.39
CA LEU A 79 -8.17 11.15 -17.65
C LEU A 79 -9.24 10.07 -17.80
N TRP A 80 -8.84 8.82 -17.60
CA TRP A 80 -9.72 7.70 -17.92
C TRP A 80 -10.48 7.18 -16.72
N ARG A 81 -10.12 7.61 -15.51
CA ARG A 81 -10.74 7.17 -14.26
C ARG A 81 -10.65 5.66 -14.07
N PHE A 82 -9.59 5.06 -14.60
CA PHE A 82 -9.36 3.62 -14.43
C PHE A 82 -9.11 3.32 -12.96
N PRO A 83 -9.76 2.28 -12.41
CA PRO A 83 -9.60 1.96 -10.99
C PRO A 83 -8.36 1.13 -10.74
N ASP A 84 -7.55 1.58 -9.78
CA ASP A 84 -6.39 0.83 -9.30
C ASP A 84 -6.60 0.50 -7.83
N ASP A 85 -6.37 -0.74 -7.46
CA ASP A 85 -6.40 -1.13 -6.05
C ASP A 85 -5.10 -0.72 -5.38
N PHE A 86 -5.21 -0.22 -4.16
CA PHE A 86 -4.05 0.12 -3.33
C PHE A 86 -4.29 -0.48 -1.96
N VAL A 87 -3.43 -1.41 -1.55
CA VAL A 87 -3.62 -2.16 -0.32
C VAL A 87 -2.35 -2.05 0.52
N VAL A 88 -2.53 -1.73 1.79
CA VAL A 88 -1.41 -1.65 2.73
C VAL A 88 -1.73 -2.57 3.90
N LYS A 89 -0.79 -3.45 4.23
CA LYS A 89 -0.92 -4.36 5.36
C LYS A 89 0.23 -4.10 6.31
N GLY A 90 -0.10 -3.96 7.60
CA GLY A 90 0.90 -3.70 8.63
C GLY A 90 0.94 -4.81 9.66
N PHE A 91 2.11 -5.00 10.24
CA PHE A 91 2.30 -5.95 11.33
C PHE A 91 3.55 -5.55 12.12
N CYS A 92 3.68 -6.10 13.31
CA CYS A 92 4.88 -5.86 14.12
C CYS A 92 5.87 -6.98 13.89
N ASP A 93 7.13 -6.62 13.74
CA ASP A 93 8.22 -7.59 13.57
C ASP A 93 9.43 -7.08 14.31
N GLN A 94 9.89 -7.84 15.31
CA GLN A 94 11.07 -7.50 16.09
C GLN A 94 11.00 -6.10 16.69
N GLY A 95 9.81 -5.71 17.14
CA GLY A 95 9.60 -4.42 17.78
C GLY A 95 9.38 -3.26 16.83
N ASP A 96 9.42 -3.50 15.54
CA ASP A 96 9.19 -2.47 14.52
C ASP A 96 7.84 -2.67 13.84
N ALA A 97 7.25 -1.59 13.35
CA ALA A 97 6.09 -1.67 12.48
C ALA A 97 6.58 -1.88 11.05
N VAL A 98 6.03 -2.88 10.37
CA VAL A 98 6.41 -3.21 9.00
C VAL A 98 5.17 -3.10 8.13
N LEU A 99 5.34 -2.51 6.94
CA LEU A 99 4.26 -2.43 5.95
C LEU A 99 4.63 -3.20 4.70
N HIS A 100 3.64 -3.89 4.18
CA HIS A 100 3.65 -4.42 2.81
C HIS A 100 2.64 -3.62 2.00
N VAL A 101 2.95 -3.37 0.74
CA VAL A 101 2.16 -2.48 -0.11
C VAL A 101 1.92 -3.15 -1.45
N TYR A 102 0.71 -3.00 -1.97
CA TYR A 102 0.33 -3.59 -3.24
C TYR A 102 -0.53 -2.58 -4.02
N SER A 103 -0.27 -2.43 -5.31
CA SER A 103 -1.05 -1.54 -6.15
C SER A 103 -1.15 -2.15 -7.55
N GLU A 104 -2.39 -2.32 -8.04
CA GLU A 104 -2.61 -2.93 -9.34
C GLU A 104 -3.86 -2.40 -10.01
N SER A 105 -3.78 -2.21 -11.33
CA SER A 105 -4.94 -1.82 -12.13
C SER A 105 -5.91 -2.99 -12.28
N ARG A 106 -7.20 -2.71 -12.11
CA ARG A 106 -8.24 -3.72 -12.31
C ARG A 106 -8.46 -4.06 -13.78
N LEU A 107 -7.97 -3.22 -14.68
CA LEU A 107 -8.19 -3.43 -16.10
C LEU A 107 -7.18 -4.35 -16.76
N GLY A 108 -6.08 -4.65 -16.09
CA GLY A 108 -5.11 -5.60 -16.60
C GLY A 108 -4.33 -5.12 -17.81
N ILE A 109 -4.23 -3.82 -18.03
CA ILE A 109 -3.46 -3.25 -19.13
C ILE A 109 -2.28 -2.46 -18.57
N SER A 110 -1.32 -2.14 -19.44
CA SER A 110 -0.17 -1.35 -19.03
C SER A 110 -0.65 0.02 -18.54
N ASP A 111 -0.14 0.45 -17.39
CA ASP A 111 -0.55 1.70 -16.74
C ASP A 111 0.50 2.80 -16.88
N LEU A 112 1.48 2.61 -17.75
CA LEU A 112 2.57 3.56 -17.98
C LEU A 112 3.35 3.86 -16.69
N GLY A 113 3.40 2.87 -15.79
CA GLY A 113 4.16 3.01 -14.55
C GLY A 113 3.40 3.68 -13.43
N VAL A 114 2.10 3.86 -13.56
CA VAL A 114 1.31 4.56 -12.53
C VAL A 114 1.32 3.84 -11.20
N ASN A 115 1.15 2.50 -11.21
CA ASN A 115 1.15 1.75 -9.96
C ASN A 115 2.52 1.72 -9.32
N LYS A 116 3.59 1.58 -10.11
CA LYS A 116 4.94 1.67 -9.58
C LYS A 116 5.18 3.04 -8.96
N ASP A 117 4.79 4.10 -9.65
CA ASP A 117 4.94 5.46 -9.15
C ASP A 117 4.19 5.65 -7.83
N ARG A 118 2.96 5.13 -7.75
CA ARG A 118 2.15 5.27 -6.53
C ARG A 118 2.82 4.62 -5.33
N VAL A 119 3.31 3.39 -5.52
CA VAL A 119 3.97 2.65 -4.45
C VAL A 119 5.23 3.39 -4.00
N LEU A 120 6.02 3.92 -4.94
CA LEU A 120 7.23 4.64 -4.60
C LEU A 120 6.94 5.99 -3.96
N ARG A 121 5.91 6.71 -4.39
CA ARG A 121 5.52 7.97 -3.76
C ARG A 121 5.07 7.73 -2.32
N PHE A 122 4.30 6.68 -2.09
CA PHE A 122 3.89 6.32 -0.74
C PHE A 122 5.12 6.01 0.13
N SER A 123 6.04 5.21 -0.40
CA SER A 123 7.25 4.86 0.31
C SER A 123 8.07 6.09 0.67
N THR A 124 8.23 7.00 -0.29
CA THR A 124 8.98 8.24 -0.05
C THR A 124 8.31 9.09 1.04
N HIS A 125 6.99 9.20 0.98
CA HIS A 125 6.26 9.96 2.01
C HIS A 125 6.48 9.35 3.39
N MET A 126 6.29 8.03 3.51
CA MET A 126 6.41 7.37 4.80
C MET A 126 7.83 7.44 5.36
N SER A 127 8.81 7.45 4.49
CA SER A 127 10.21 7.53 4.92
C SER A 127 10.64 8.95 5.31
N SER A 128 9.89 9.96 4.88
CA SER A 128 10.26 11.35 5.13
C SER A 128 9.47 12.01 6.25
N VAL A 129 8.32 11.46 6.61
CA VAL A 129 7.47 12.06 7.64
C VAL A 129 7.95 11.61 9.03
N GLU A 130 7.89 12.53 9.99
CA GLU A 130 8.27 12.20 11.37
C GLU A 130 7.12 11.50 12.06
N MET A 131 7.44 10.38 12.74
CA MET A 131 6.47 9.65 13.55
C MET A 131 7.07 9.37 14.91
N ALA A 132 6.24 9.38 15.94
CA ALA A 132 6.71 9.13 17.28
C ALA A 132 7.38 7.77 17.39
N THR A 133 8.54 7.72 18.04
CA THR A 133 9.28 6.48 18.26
C THR A 133 8.57 5.67 19.35
N ALA A 134 8.34 4.40 19.09
CA ALA A 134 7.72 3.51 20.06
C ALA A 134 7.98 2.07 19.62
N GLU A 135 7.91 1.17 20.57
CA GLU A 135 8.00 -0.26 20.25
C GLU A 135 6.67 -0.72 19.67
N CYS A 136 6.71 -1.50 18.61
CA CYS A 136 5.51 -2.06 18.00
C CYS A 136 5.18 -3.38 18.69
N ILE A 137 4.05 -3.41 19.34
CA ILE A 137 3.60 -4.59 20.08
C ILE A 137 2.23 -4.97 19.57
N GLU A 138 2.11 -6.22 19.11
CA GLU A 138 0.81 -6.73 18.68
C GLU A 138 0.07 -7.25 19.89
N GLY A 139 -1.17 -6.79 20.04
CA GLY A 139 -1.96 -7.16 21.21
C GLY A 139 -3.04 -8.15 20.95
#